data_7f325bd4c704472c0f5c6b128c3b03fa
#
_entry.id   7f325bd4c704472c0f5c6b128c3b03fa
#
_cell.length_a   1.000
_cell.length_b   1.000
_cell.length_c   1.000
_cell.angle_alpha   90.00
_cell.angle_beta   90.00
_cell.angle_gamma   90.00
#
_symmetry.space_group_name_H-M   'P 1'
#
loop_
_entity.id
_entity.type
_entity.pdbx_description
1 polymer ?
#
loop_
_entity_poly.entity_id
_entity_poly.type
_entity_poly.pdbx_seq_one_letter_code
_entity_poly.pdbx_strand_id
1 'polypeptide(L)'
;MALLPDITAFYGDGGEAVRLTSGRTIGTIELVRTQELLRAHLPPAPASVLDVGGGPGVHARRLTDRGYRVLVVDPVEQHVRQARAQGLAAIVGDARNLRHADGSFDAVLMLGPLYHLPDGSGRARAWREARRVVRPGGLVAAAALNRYAKLLDLDSPAALDIAATGLRVRRDGPTTYYHDLAELGAEARQAGLDHLGIHGVHGPAYEALRAEERRTGRRDLGEQVCEAALAAARFADGHPELAVSSLHLLAFARRPRHIAQTSRPIAADRRSRAAT
;
A
#
# COMPACT_ATOMS: atom_id res chain seq x y z
N MET A 1 -16.66 -16.20 -1.56
CA MET A 1 -15.42 -16.61 -0.90
C MET A 1 -15.35 -15.82 0.40
N ALA A 2 -15.47 -16.49 1.55
CA ALA A 2 -15.56 -15.82 2.84
C ALA A 2 -14.26 -15.04 3.12
N LEU A 3 -14.40 -13.85 3.71
CA LEU A 3 -13.31 -13.14 4.37
C LEU A 3 -12.66 -14.09 5.37
N LEU A 4 -11.35 -13.98 5.55
CA LEU A 4 -10.66 -14.71 6.59
C LEU A 4 -11.28 -14.27 7.93
N PRO A 5 -11.99 -15.15 8.66
CA PRO A 5 -12.70 -14.79 9.92
C PRO A 5 -11.77 -14.11 10.91
N ASP A 6 -10.48 -14.47 10.88
CA ASP A 6 -9.43 -13.99 11.77
C ASP A 6 -9.15 -12.48 11.63
N ILE A 7 -9.34 -11.88 10.44
CA ILE A 7 -9.09 -10.45 10.22
C ILE A 7 -10.20 -9.62 10.88
N THR A 8 -11.46 -10.05 10.67
CA THR A 8 -12.61 -9.35 11.23
C THR A 8 -12.59 -9.39 12.77
N ALA A 9 -12.22 -10.52 13.36
CA ALA A 9 -12.09 -10.68 14.80
C ALA A 9 -10.92 -9.83 15.35
N PHE A 10 -9.77 -9.84 14.68
CA PHE A 10 -8.56 -9.15 15.14
C PHE A 10 -8.70 -7.62 15.16
N TYR A 11 -9.41 -7.05 14.19
CA TYR A 11 -9.64 -5.61 14.08
C TYR A 11 -10.96 -5.16 14.72
N GLY A 12 -11.78 -6.08 15.20
CA GLY A 12 -13.07 -5.78 15.83
C GLY A 12 -12.97 -4.92 17.10
N ASP A 13 -11.81 -4.87 17.76
CA ASP A 13 -11.56 -4.11 18.98
C ASP A 13 -11.28 -2.60 18.75
N GLY A 14 -11.29 -2.12 17.48
CA GLY A 14 -11.16 -0.68 17.17
C GLY A 14 -9.76 -0.07 17.35
N GLY A 15 -8.74 -0.87 17.67
CA GLY A 15 -7.38 -0.40 17.94
C GLY A 15 -6.66 0.26 16.75
N GLU A 16 -7.09 -0.01 15.52
CA GLU A 16 -6.45 0.51 14.31
C GLU A 16 -6.61 2.04 14.17
N ALA A 17 -7.75 2.60 14.58
CA ALA A 17 -7.97 4.05 14.57
C ALA A 17 -6.95 4.80 15.42
N VAL A 18 -6.47 4.18 16.51
CA VAL A 18 -5.57 4.78 17.48
C VAL A 18 -4.09 4.55 17.09
N ARG A 19 -3.79 3.51 16.32
CA ARG A 19 -2.42 3.10 15.98
C ARG A 19 -1.60 4.22 15.34
N LEU A 20 -2.18 4.96 14.42
CA LEU A 20 -1.54 6.06 13.68
C LEU A 20 -1.72 7.44 14.33
N THR A 21 -2.67 7.60 15.25
CA THR A 21 -3.08 8.91 15.78
C THR A 21 -2.81 9.08 17.28
N SER A 22 -2.30 8.07 17.97
CA SER A 22 -2.11 8.05 19.43
C SER A 22 -0.88 8.82 19.94
N GLY A 23 -0.22 9.65 19.14
CA GLY A 23 1.01 10.35 19.55
C GLY A 23 2.24 9.47 19.70
N ARG A 24 2.20 8.22 19.22
CA ARG A 24 3.36 7.33 19.18
C ARG A 24 4.33 7.77 18.09
N THR A 25 5.61 7.88 18.41
CA THR A 25 6.64 8.35 17.46
C THR A 25 6.62 7.56 16.14
N ILE A 26 6.62 6.22 16.20
CA ILE A 26 6.57 5.37 15.00
C ILE A 26 5.29 5.55 14.20
N GLY A 27 4.12 5.63 14.86
CA GLY A 27 2.84 5.85 14.19
C GLY A 27 2.78 7.23 13.52
N THR A 28 3.34 8.24 14.16
CA THR A 28 3.45 9.61 13.61
C THR A 28 4.33 9.62 12.36
N ILE A 29 5.49 8.97 12.41
CA ILE A 29 6.40 8.85 11.26
C ILE A 29 5.69 8.13 10.10
N GLU A 30 5.04 7.00 10.37
CA GLU A 30 4.30 6.24 9.36
C GLU A 30 3.23 7.11 8.69
N LEU A 31 2.44 7.82 9.48
CA LEU A 31 1.37 8.68 8.98
C LEU A 31 1.91 9.86 8.15
N VAL A 32 2.89 10.58 8.67
CA VAL A 32 3.49 11.75 7.99
C VAL A 32 4.14 11.32 6.69
N ARG A 33 4.99 10.29 6.72
CA ARG A 33 5.72 9.82 5.55
C ARG A 33 4.80 9.25 4.47
N THR A 34 3.81 8.45 4.85
CA THR A 34 2.81 7.96 3.88
C THR A 34 2.11 9.12 3.19
N GLN A 35 1.70 10.16 3.93
CA GLN A 35 1.05 11.33 3.35
C GLN A 35 1.98 12.18 2.46
N GLU A 36 3.27 12.28 2.78
CA GLU A 36 4.27 12.95 1.95
C GLU A 36 4.48 12.20 0.62
N LEU A 37 4.68 10.89 0.68
CA LEU A 37 4.85 10.02 -0.49
C LEU A 37 3.60 10.02 -1.38
N LEU A 38 2.41 9.93 -0.79
CA LEU A 38 1.15 10.04 -1.54
C LEU A 38 1.04 11.39 -2.24
N ARG A 39 1.40 12.51 -1.57
CA ARG A 39 1.37 13.85 -2.16
C ARG A 39 2.29 13.97 -3.38
N ALA A 40 3.46 13.34 -3.32
CA ALA A 40 4.43 13.39 -4.41
C ALA A 40 3.97 12.61 -5.68
N HIS A 41 3.07 11.63 -5.53
CA HIS A 41 2.73 10.71 -6.61
C HIS A 41 1.26 10.82 -7.08
N LEU A 42 0.35 11.23 -6.21
CA LEU A 42 -1.07 11.38 -6.56
C LEU A 42 -1.28 12.48 -7.62
N PRO A 43 -2.27 12.33 -8.49
CA PRO A 43 -2.69 13.42 -9.37
C PRO A 43 -3.16 14.62 -8.54
N PRO A 44 -3.13 15.85 -9.10
CA PRO A 44 -3.66 17.03 -8.41
C PRO A 44 -5.14 16.86 -8.05
N ALA A 45 -5.54 17.42 -6.90
CA ALA A 45 -6.96 17.54 -6.57
C ALA A 45 -7.66 18.59 -7.46
N PRO A 46 -8.95 18.43 -7.79
CA PRO A 46 -9.81 17.34 -7.36
C PRO A 46 -9.60 16.05 -8.17
N ALA A 47 -9.40 14.93 -7.50
CA ALA A 47 -9.31 13.62 -8.13
C ALA A 47 -10.07 12.57 -7.31
N SER A 48 -10.52 11.48 -7.96
CA SER A 48 -11.22 10.37 -7.32
C SER A 48 -10.22 9.32 -6.84
N VAL A 49 -10.28 8.97 -5.55
CA VAL A 49 -9.38 8.01 -4.91
C VAL A 49 -10.19 6.90 -4.27
N LEU A 50 -9.84 5.65 -4.57
CA LEU A 50 -10.35 4.48 -3.87
C LEU A 50 -9.32 4.05 -2.82
N ASP A 51 -9.70 4.07 -1.53
CA ASP A 51 -8.86 3.62 -0.42
C ASP A 51 -9.30 2.23 0.03
N VAL A 52 -8.60 1.20 -0.47
CA VAL A 52 -8.92 -0.21 -0.28
C VAL A 52 -8.20 -0.75 0.94
N GLY A 53 -8.97 -1.30 1.90
CA GLY A 53 -8.47 -1.64 3.23
C GLY A 53 -8.14 -0.38 4.03
N GLY A 54 -8.89 0.71 3.80
CA GLY A 54 -8.61 2.02 4.40
C GLY A 54 -8.96 2.11 5.89
N GLY A 55 -9.44 1.02 6.49
CA GLY A 55 -9.78 0.96 7.90
C GLY A 55 -10.78 2.04 8.30
N PRO A 56 -10.59 2.68 9.46
CA PRO A 56 -11.46 3.79 9.92
C PRO A 56 -11.24 5.10 9.14
N GLY A 57 -10.41 5.12 8.08
CA GLY A 57 -10.28 6.25 7.16
C GLY A 57 -9.23 7.29 7.55
N VAL A 58 -8.19 6.94 8.31
CA VAL A 58 -7.16 7.89 8.75
C VAL A 58 -6.47 8.59 7.58
N HIS A 59 -6.10 7.84 6.53
CA HIS A 59 -5.51 8.39 5.31
C HIS A 59 -6.56 9.08 4.44
N ALA A 60 -7.74 8.47 4.30
CA ALA A 60 -8.86 9.01 3.53
C ALA A 60 -9.28 10.40 4.03
N ARG A 61 -9.37 10.60 5.35
CA ARG A 61 -9.70 11.90 5.96
C ARG A 61 -8.74 12.99 5.51
N ARG A 62 -7.42 12.73 5.62
CA ARG A 62 -6.38 13.71 5.23
C ARG A 62 -6.40 14.03 3.73
N LEU A 63 -6.76 13.06 2.89
CA LEU A 63 -6.91 13.29 1.45
C LEU A 63 -8.18 14.09 1.17
N THR A 64 -9.29 13.79 1.85
CA THR A 64 -10.55 14.56 1.72
C THR A 64 -10.35 16.02 2.12
N ASP A 65 -9.62 16.29 3.22
CA ASP A 65 -9.29 17.65 3.66
C ASP A 65 -8.41 18.42 2.64
N ARG A 66 -7.76 17.69 1.72
CA ARG A 66 -6.98 18.26 0.59
C ARG A 66 -7.76 18.34 -0.72
N GLY A 67 -9.08 18.11 -0.70
CA GLY A 67 -9.94 18.24 -1.86
C GLY A 67 -10.06 17.02 -2.76
N TYR A 68 -9.55 15.84 -2.34
CA TYR A 68 -9.80 14.58 -3.04
C TYR A 68 -11.21 14.04 -2.75
N ARG A 69 -11.82 13.40 -3.73
CA ARG A 69 -13.03 12.60 -3.52
C ARG A 69 -12.63 11.18 -3.18
N VAL A 70 -12.71 10.82 -1.90
CA VAL A 70 -12.24 9.51 -1.43
C VAL A 70 -13.40 8.60 -1.10
N LEU A 71 -13.35 7.36 -1.58
CA LEU A 71 -14.21 6.26 -1.16
C LEU A 71 -13.36 5.22 -0.43
N VAL A 72 -13.72 4.91 0.81
CA VAL A 72 -13.11 3.84 1.61
C VAL A 72 -13.82 2.52 1.33
N VAL A 73 -13.05 1.47 1.07
CA VAL A 73 -13.54 0.08 1.01
C VAL A 73 -12.79 -0.72 2.06
N ASP A 74 -13.49 -1.31 3.01
CA ASP A 74 -12.86 -2.13 4.06
C ASP A 74 -13.69 -3.38 4.36
N PRO A 75 -13.07 -4.56 4.61
CA PRO A 75 -13.81 -5.77 4.92
C PRO A 75 -14.44 -5.76 6.32
N VAL A 76 -13.93 -4.94 7.24
CA VAL A 76 -14.39 -4.85 8.62
C VAL A 76 -15.51 -3.84 8.74
N GLU A 77 -16.72 -4.30 8.99
CA GLU A 77 -17.91 -3.43 9.05
C GLU A 77 -17.79 -2.34 10.11
N GLN A 78 -17.12 -2.62 11.24
CA GLN A 78 -16.88 -1.63 12.28
C GLN A 78 -15.99 -0.48 11.77
N HIS A 79 -14.96 -0.75 10.98
CA HIS A 79 -14.13 0.29 10.34
C HIS A 79 -14.97 1.17 9.42
N VAL A 80 -15.83 0.55 8.61
CA VAL A 80 -16.75 1.29 7.71
C VAL A 80 -17.69 2.20 8.53
N ARG A 81 -18.24 1.72 9.65
CA ARG A 81 -19.06 2.56 10.54
C ARG A 81 -18.25 3.72 11.12
N GLN A 82 -17.00 3.48 11.56
CA GLN A 82 -16.11 4.52 12.08
C GLN A 82 -15.77 5.57 11.02
N ALA A 83 -15.46 5.15 9.79
CA ALA A 83 -15.19 6.05 8.67
C ALA A 83 -16.42 6.92 8.35
N ARG A 84 -17.62 6.32 8.29
CA ARG A 84 -18.88 7.04 8.07
C ARG A 84 -19.19 8.05 9.20
N ALA A 85 -18.91 7.69 10.43
CA ALA A 85 -19.10 8.58 11.57
C ALA A 85 -18.21 9.83 11.49
N GLN A 86 -17.11 9.77 10.74
CA GLN A 86 -16.24 10.91 10.44
C GLN A 86 -16.68 11.67 9.16
N GLY A 87 -17.82 11.33 8.55
CA GLY A 87 -18.31 11.95 7.33
C GLY A 87 -17.64 11.47 6.03
N LEU A 88 -16.90 10.35 6.08
CA LEU A 88 -16.28 9.76 4.89
C LEU A 88 -17.28 8.86 4.14
N ALA A 89 -17.20 8.84 2.81
CA ALA A 89 -17.84 7.81 2.02
C ALA A 89 -17.11 6.48 2.25
N ALA A 90 -17.84 5.46 2.72
CA ALA A 90 -17.24 4.16 3.04
C ALA A 90 -18.24 3.02 2.79
N ILE A 91 -17.74 1.89 2.29
CA ILE A 91 -18.53 0.67 2.03
C ILE A 91 -17.78 -0.57 2.48
N VAL A 92 -18.52 -1.62 2.83
CA VAL A 92 -17.94 -2.95 3.08
C VAL A 92 -17.55 -3.59 1.76
N GLY A 93 -16.32 -4.12 1.66
CA GLY A 93 -15.84 -4.78 0.45
C GLY A 93 -14.51 -5.50 0.63
N ASP A 94 -14.11 -6.23 -0.40
CA ASP A 94 -12.90 -7.06 -0.43
C ASP A 94 -11.99 -6.58 -1.58
N ALA A 95 -10.71 -6.37 -1.29
CA ALA A 95 -9.68 -5.98 -2.26
C ALA A 95 -9.61 -6.94 -3.47
N ARG A 96 -9.97 -8.20 -3.28
CA ARG A 96 -9.96 -9.25 -4.32
C ARG A 96 -11.17 -9.25 -5.24
N ASN A 97 -12.19 -8.41 -4.93
CA ASN A 97 -13.43 -8.30 -5.69
C ASN A 97 -14.07 -6.93 -5.45
N LEU A 98 -13.58 -5.91 -6.15
CA LEU A 98 -14.05 -4.54 -6.04
C LEU A 98 -15.30 -4.33 -6.92
N ARG A 99 -16.43 -3.95 -6.29
CA ARG A 99 -17.72 -3.77 -6.97
C ARG A 99 -17.82 -2.38 -7.64
N HIS A 100 -16.82 -2.03 -8.43
CA HIS A 100 -16.74 -0.75 -9.15
C HIS A 100 -16.47 -1.01 -10.63
N ALA A 101 -16.93 -0.09 -11.48
CA ALA A 101 -16.68 -0.17 -12.91
C ALA A 101 -15.20 -0.02 -13.24
N ASP A 102 -14.79 -0.53 -14.41
CA ASP A 102 -13.44 -0.38 -14.92
C ASP A 102 -13.10 1.10 -15.10
N GLY A 103 -11.91 1.50 -14.66
CA GLY A 103 -11.39 2.85 -14.86
C GLY A 103 -12.17 3.97 -14.15
N SER A 104 -12.87 3.66 -13.06
CA SER A 104 -13.71 4.62 -12.32
C SER A 104 -12.97 5.54 -11.37
N PHE A 105 -11.68 5.28 -11.09
CA PHE A 105 -10.88 6.09 -10.16
C PHE A 105 -9.60 6.62 -10.80
N ASP A 106 -9.17 7.82 -10.37
CA ASP A 106 -7.91 8.42 -10.77
C ASP A 106 -6.73 7.76 -10.05
N ALA A 107 -6.94 7.31 -8.81
CA ALA A 107 -5.96 6.56 -8.03
C ALA A 107 -6.62 5.50 -7.16
N VAL A 108 -5.87 4.43 -6.87
CA VAL A 108 -6.24 3.35 -5.94
C VAL A 108 -5.14 3.20 -4.91
N LEU A 109 -5.51 3.21 -3.64
CA LEU A 109 -4.61 2.95 -2.51
C LEU A 109 -4.93 1.57 -1.95
N MET A 110 -3.90 0.77 -1.70
CA MET A 110 -3.96 -0.52 -1.00
C MET A 110 -2.97 -0.48 0.17
N LEU A 111 -3.26 0.34 1.19
CA LEU A 111 -2.30 0.59 2.29
C LEU A 111 -2.31 -0.50 3.37
N GLY A 112 -3.20 -1.48 3.27
CA GLY A 112 -3.36 -2.58 4.22
C GLY A 112 -3.51 -3.98 3.64
N PRO A 113 -4.18 -4.18 2.50
CA PRO A 113 -4.65 -5.50 2.10
C PRO A 113 -3.56 -6.52 1.83
N LEU A 114 -2.43 -6.16 1.20
CA LEU A 114 -1.47 -7.14 0.69
C LEU A 114 -0.85 -8.01 1.78
N TYR A 115 -0.52 -7.43 2.92
CA TYR A 115 0.07 -8.21 4.01
C TYR A 115 -0.96 -9.03 4.82
N HIS A 116 -2.26 -8.86 4.57
CA HIS A 116 -3.33 -9.69 5.07
C HIS A 116 -3.76 -10.80 4.09
N LEU A 117 -3.10 -10.91 2.94
CA LEU A 117 -3.34 -11.92 1.93
C LEU A 117 -2.10 -12.83 1.83
N PRO A 118 -1.96 -13.83 2.72
CA PRO A 118 -0.77 -14.70 2.76
C PRO A 118 -0.61 -15.53 1.49
N ASP A 119 -1.71 -15.81 0.80
CA ASP A 119 -1.73 -16.58 -0.45
C ASP A 119 -1.50 -15.67 -1.67
N GLY A 120 -0.54 -16.04 -2.54
CA GLY A 120 -0.17 -15.27 -3.72
C GLY A 120 -1.31 -15.10 -4.72
N SER A 121 -2.24 -16.04 -4.80
CA SER A 121 -3.41 -15.94 -5.68
C SER A 121 -4.37 -14.84 -5.22
N GLY A 122 -4.50 -14.65 -3.91
CA GLY A 122 -5.26 -13.56 -3.30
C GLY A 122 -4.65 -12.20 -3.61
N ARG A 123 -3.31 -12.07 -3.43
CA ARG A 123 -2.59 -10.83 -3.77
C ARG A 123 -2.69 -10.50 -5.25
N ALA A 124 -2.48 -11.50 -6.11
CA ALA A 124 -2.63 -11.32 -7.56
C ALA A 124 -4.02 -10.86 -7.97
N ARG A 125 -5.08 -11.31 -7.28
CA ARG A 125 -6.46 -10.81 -7.50
C ARG A 125 -6.60 -9.36 -7.06
N ALA A 126 -6.08 -9.01 -5.88
CA ALA A 126 -6.13 -7.63 -5.38
C ALA A 126 -5.42 -6.64 -6.33
N TRP A 127 -4.24 -6.99 -6.83
CA TRP A 127 -3.52 -6.20 -7.83
C TRP A 127 -4.30 -6.06 -9.14
N ARG A 128 -4.90 -7.14 -9.66
CA ARG A 128 -5.72 -7.08 -10.88
C ARG A 128 -6.96 -6.22 -10.71
N GLU A 129 -7.62 -6.29 -9.56
CA GLU A 129 -8.79 -5.45 -9.26
C GLU A 129 -8.40 -3.98 -9.14
N ALA A 130 -7.30 -3.66 -8.43
CA ALA A 130 -6.77 -2.30 -8.37
C ALA A 130 -6.46 -1.74 -9.78
N ARG A 131 -5.79 -2.55 -10.64
CA ARG A 131 -5.54 -2.17 -12.03
C ARG A 131 -6.84 -2.00 -12.83
N ARG A 132 -7.84 -2.84 -12.61
CA ARG A 132 -9.10 -2.78 -13.36
C ARG A 132 -9.86 -1.49 -13.06
N VAL A 133 -9.99 -1.14 -11.77
CA VAL A 133 -10.80 0.00 -11.34
C VAL A 133 -10.08 1.35 -11.47
N VAL A 134 -8.75 1.38 -11.51
CA VAL A 134 -8.00 2.61 -11.82
C VAL A 134 -8.07 2.90 -13.32
N ARG A 135 -8.24 4.17 -13.73
CA ARG A 135 -8.25 4.56 -15.14
C ARG A 135 -6.90 4.35 -15.84
N PRO A 136 -6.85 4.24 -17.18
CA PRO A 136 -5.59 4.29 -17.91
C PRO A 136 -4.78 5.55 -17.56
N GLY A 137 -3.50 5.39 -17.24
CA GLY A 137 -2.64 6.46 -16.73
C GLY A 137 -2.82 6.79 -15.24
N GLY A 138 -3.79 6.17 -14.56
CA GLY A 138 -4.01 6.37 -13.12
C GLY A 138 -3.00 5.64 -12.24
N LEU A 139 -2.94 6.05 -10.98
CA LEU A 139 -1.96 5.59 -10.00
C LEU A 139 -2.50 4.45 -9.13
N VAL A 140 -1.66 3.47 -8.84
CA VAL A 140 -1.87 2.49 -7.76
C VAL A 140 -0.74 2.64 -6.75
N ALA A 141 -1.07 2.86 -5.48
CA ALA A 141 -0.12 2.84 -4.37
C ALA A 141 -0.44 1.65 -3.46
N ALA A 142 0.56 0.83 -3.16
CA ALA A 142 0.36 -0.37 -2.34
C ALA A 142 1.41 -0.50 -1.25
N ALA A 143 0.95 -0.66 -0.01
CA ALA A 143 1.84 -0.91 1.12
C ALA A 143 2.07 -2.40 1.35
N ALA A 144 3.27 -2.73 1.77
CA ALA A 144 3.67 -4.08 2.17
C ALA A 144 4.55 -4.03 3.42
N LEU A 145 4.65 -5.15 4.14
CA LEU A 145 5.63 -5.32 5.19
C LEU A 145 6.91 -5.92 4.59
N ASN A 146 8.05 -5.39 5.00
CA ASN A 146 9.35 -5.81 4.51
C ASN A 146 9.84 -7.03 5.26
N ARG A 147 10.12 -8.08 4.52
CA ARG A 147 10.61 -9.39 5.01
C ARG A 147 11.93 -9.26 5.77
N TYR A 148 12.84 -8.43 5.30
CA TYR A 148 14.20 -8.34 5.85
C TYR A 148 14.34 -7.34 7.00
N ALA A 149 13.41 -6.40 7.16
CA ALA A 149 13.49 -5.44 8.26
C ALA A 149 13.51 -6.14 9.64
N LYS A 150 12.85 -7.30 9.76
CA LYS A 150 12.84 -8.05 11.01
C LYS A 150 14.18 -8.70 11.37
N LEU A 151 15.11 -8.83 10.43
CA LEU A 151 16.48 -9.30 10.72
C LEU A 151 17.28 -8.29 11.57
N LEU A 152 16.86 -7.03 11.59
CA LEU A 152 17.45 -5.98 12.41
C LEU A 152 16.85 -5.94 13.84
N ASP A 153 15.79 -6.71 14.09
CA ASP A 153 15.13 -6.84 15.41
C ASP A 153 15.71 -8.04 16.15
N LEU A 154 16.73 -7.78 16.97
CA LEU A 154 17.45 -8.83 17.71
C LEU A 154 16.56 -9.58 18.73
N ASP A 155 15.41 -9.01 19.09
CA ASP A 155 14.44 -9.63 20.01
C ASP A 155 13.33 -10.40 19.25
N SER A 156 13.42 -10.54 17.93
CA SER A 156 12.41 -11.22 17.13
C SER A 156 12.75 -12.71 16.92
N PRO A 157 12.14 -13.65 17.64
CA PRO A 157 12.41 -15.08 17.45
C PRO A 157 11.96 -15.60 16.08
N ALA A 158 11.03 -14.90 15.43
CA ALA A 158 10.51 -15.27 14.12
C ALA A 158 11.25 -14.61 12.94
N ALA A 159 12.32 -13.83 13.19
CA ALA A 159 12.96 -13.03 12.14
C ALA A 159 13.49 -13.87 10.98
N LEU A 160 14.17 -14.98 11.27
CA LEU A 160 14.72 -15.87 10.23
C LEU A 160 13.63 -16.60 9.46
N ASP A 161 12.57 -17.06 10.12
CA ASP A 161 11.44 -17.72 9.45
C ASP A 161 10.69 -16.73 8.53
N ILE A 162 10.48 -15.48 8.97
CA ILE A 162 9.90 -14.43 8.16
C ILE A 162 10.80 -14.14 6.95
N ALA A 163 12.11 -14.02 7.16
CA ALA A 163 13.06 -13.76 6.09
C ALA A 163 13.08 -14.90 5.04
N ALA A 164 12.98 -16.15 5.49
CA ALA A 164 12.98 -17.32 4.60
C ALA A 164 11.65 -17.51 3.86
N THR A 165 10.52 -17.38 4.56
CA THR A 165 9.19 -17.77 4.03
C THR A 165 8.31 -16.61 3.62
N GLY A 166 8.57 -15.40 4.10
CA GLY A 166 7.68 -14.25 4.01
C GLY A 166 6.44 -14.36 4.90
N LEU A 167 6.31 -15.38 5.72
CA LEU A 167 5.13 -15.62 6.53
C LEU A 167 5.40 -15.41 8.01
N ARG A 168 4.46 -14.77 8.68
CA ARG A 168 4.36 -14.75 10.13
C ARG A 168 3.03 -15.33 10.56
N VAL A 169 3.07 -16.57 11.05
CA VAL A 169 1.91 -17.23 11.65
C VAL A 169 1.80 -16.78 13.10
N ARG A 170 0.65 -16.30 13.51
CA ARG A 170 0.34 -15.89 14.89
C ARG A 170 -0.59 -16.93 15.51
N ARG A 171 -0.40 -17.23 16.80
CA ARG A 171 -1.31 -18.12 17.53
C ARG A 171 -2.71 -17.50 17.67
N ASP A 172 -2.73 -16.19 17.97
CA ASP A 172 -3.95 -15.44 18.28
C ASP A 172 -4.11 -14.25 17.33
N GLY A 173 -4.19 -14.51 16.02
CA GLY A 173 -4.35 -13.46 15.02
C GLY A 173 -4.05 -13.92 13.60
N PRO A 174 -4.30 -13.05 12.62
CA PRO A 174 -4.16 -13.41 11.21
C PRO A 174 -2.69 -13.69 10.85
N THR A 175 -2.50 -14.66 9.94
CA THR A 175 -1.23 -14.83 9.26
C THR A 175 -0.92 -13.60 8.45
N THR A 176 0.31 -13.08 8.59
CA THR A 176 0.75 -11.87 7.91
C THR A 176 1.83 -12.23 6.89
N TYR A 177 1.73 -11.64 5.69
CA TYR A 177 2.71 -11.80 4.63
C TYR A 177 3.69 -10.63 4.59
N TYR A 178 4.97 -10.93 4.43
CA TYR A 178 6.07 -9.97 4.30
C TYR A 178 6.71 -10.15 2.92
N HIS A 179 6.79 -9.06 2.18
CA HIS A 179 7.40 -9.03 0.85
C HIS A 179 8.90 -8.75 0.91
N ASP A 180 9.66 -9.21 -0.06
CA ASP A 180 10.87 -8.51 -0.45
C ASP A 180 10.56 -7.44 -1.53
N LEU A 181 11.52 -6.55 -1.80
CA LEU A 181 11.31 -5.43 -2.72
C LEU A 181 11.09 -5.91 -4.17
N ALA A 182 11.85 -6.94 -4.58
CA ALA A 182 11.77 -7.48 -5.94
C ALA A 182 10.42 -8.14 -6.20
N GLU A 183 9.92 -8.91 -5.23
CA GLU A 183 8.64 -9.58 -5.26
C GLU A 183 7.49 -8.57 -5.35
N LEU A 184 7.48 -7.54 -4.49
CA LEU A 184 6.45 -6.51 -4.50
C LEU A 184 6.36 -5.79 -5.85
N GLY A 185 7.51 -5.44 -6.44
CA GLY A 185 7.58 -4.85 -7.78
C GLY A 185 7.17 -5.84 -8.87
N ALA A 186 7.49 -7.13 -8.73
CA ALA A 186 7.10 -8.17 -9.69
C ALA A 186 5.59 -8.41 -9.70
N GLU A 187 4.92 -8.43 -8.53
CA GLU A 187 3.47 -8.57 -8.43
C GLU A 187 2.72 -7.43 -9.16
N ALA A 188 3.19 -6.18 -9.00
CA ALA A 188 2.63 -5.04 -9.73
C ALA A 188 2.77 -5.20 -11.26
N ARG A 189 3.98 -5.59 -11.73
CA ARG A 189 4.24 -5.83 -13.16
C ARG A 189 3.42 -7.01 -13.71
N GLN A 190 3.30 -8.11 -12.98
CA GLN A 190 2.48 -9.26 -13.35
C GLN A 190 0.99 -8.91 -13.48
N ALA A 191 0.51 -7.93 -12.72
CA ALA A 191 -0.82 -7.38 -12.88
C ALA A 191 -0.95 -6.45 -14.12
N GLY A 192 0.14 -6.17 -14.85
CA GLY A 192 0.16 -5.29 -16.02
C GLY A 192 0.18 -3.81 -15.65
N LEU A 193 0.83 -3.46 -14.54
CA LEU A 193 1.11 -2.09 -14.13
C LEU A 193 2.58 -1.74 -14.39
N ASP A 194 2.84 -0.50 -14.78
CA ASP A 194 4.19 0.06 -14.85
C ASP A 194 4.64 0.39 -13.43
N HIS A 195 5.63 -0.34 -12.93
CA HIS A 195 6.21 -0.11 -11.61
C HIS A 195 7.06 1.17 -11.63
N LEU A 196 6.80 2.11 -10.70
CA LEU A 196 7.47 3.41 -10.63
C LEU A 196 8.57 3.47 -9.57
N GLY A 197 8.45 2.69 -8.50
CA GLY A 197 9.42 2.64 -7.41
C GLY A 197 8.81 2.12 -6.11
N ILE A 198 9.69 1.85 -5.15
CA ILE A 198 9.34 1.44 -3.78
C ILE A 198 10.09 2.33 -2.81
N HIS A 199 9.37 2.87 -1.83
CA HIS A 199 9.93 3.71 -0.77
C HIS A 199 9.79 3.02 0.59
N GLY A 200 10.79 3.21 1.44
CA GLY A 200 10.72 2.82 2.84
C GLY A 200 10.00 3.90 3.65
N VAL A 201 8.83 3.57 4.21
CA VAL A 201 8.00 4.55 4.92
C VAL A 201 8.67 5.06 6.19
N HIS A 202 9.18 4.15 7.04
CA HIS A 202 9.85 4.55 8.29
C HIS A 202 11.33 4.93 8.08
N GLY A 203 11.91 4.60 6.92
CA GLY A 203 13.34 4.76 6.66
C GLY A 203 14.23 3.88 7.57
N PRO A 204 15.53 4.19 7.65
CA PRO A 204 16.52 3.36 8.33
C PRO A 204 16.44 3.40 9.87
N ALA A 205 15.74 4.39 10.45
CA ALA A 205 15.67 4.56 11.91
C ALA A 205 14.69 3.60 12.61
N TYR A 206 13.89 2.82 11.87
CA TYR A 206 12.77 2.04 12.44
C TYR A 206 13.17 1.13 13.60
N GLU A 207 14.17 0.26 13.43
CA GLU A 207 14.54 -0.69 14.49
C GLU A 207 15.24 0.00 15.67
N ALA A 208 15.98 1.09 15.43
CA ALA A 208 16.54 1.91 16.52
C ALA A 208 15.43 2.53 17.38
N LEU A 209 14.38 3.07 16.75
CA LEU A 209 13.20 3.58 17.45
C LEU A 209 12.49 2.46 18.24
N ARG A 210 12.35 1.27 17.66
CA ARG A 210 11.77 0.10 18.34
C ARG A 210 12.59 -0.32 19.53
N ALA A 211 13.90 -0.37 19.41
CA ALA A 211 14.80 -0.69 20.52
C ALA A 211 14.68 0.35 21.65
N GLU A 212 14.60 1.64 21.30
CA GLU A 212 14.45 2.70 22.29
C GLU A 212 13.07 2.66 22.98
N GLU A 213 11.97 2.38 22.24
CA GLU A 213 10.67 2.14 22.85
C GLU A 213 10.69 0.99 23.86
N ARG A 214 11.39 -0.13 23.54
CA ARG A 214 11.51 -1.27 24.45
C ARG A 214 12.33 -0.91 25.67
N ARG A 215 13.49 -0.25 25.49
CA ARG A 215 14.41 0.14 26.55
C ARG A 215 13.76 1.10 27.56
N THR A 216 12.96 2.05 27.07
CA THR A 216 12.36 3.11 27.92
C THR A 216 10.94 2.81 28.38
N GLY A 217 10.26 1.85 27.76
CA GLY A 217 8.82 1.63 27.92
C GLY A 217 7.94 2.74 27.33
N ARG A 218 8.54 3.78 26.73
CA ARG A 218 7.82 4.94 26.17
C ARG A 218 7.48 4.71 24.69
N ARG A 219 6.29 5.10 24.30
CA ARG A 219 5.83 5.09 22.90
C ARG A 219 6.00 6.44 22.22
N ASP A 220 6.01 7.50 22.97
CA ASP A 220 6.40 8.84 22.55
C ASP A 220 7.86 9.08 22.99
N LEU A 221 8.74 9.18 22.00
CA LEU A 221 10.19 9.37 22.18
C LEU A 221 10.58 10.86 22.10
N GLY A 222 9.61 11.74 21.89
CA GLY A 222 9.78 13.19 21.82
C GLY A 222 9.98 13.72 20.39
N GLU A 223 9.75 15.01 20.23
CA GLU A 223 9.74 15.71 18.95
C GLU A 223 11.09 15.64 18.22
N GLN A 224 12.18 15.88 18.94
CA GLN A 224 13.53 15.85 18.34
C GLN A 224 13.87 14.49 17.72
N VAL A 225 13.52 13.38 18.39
CA VAL A 225 13.73 12.02 17.87
C VAL A 225 12.85 11.78 16.65
N CYS A 226 11.59 12.24 16.71
CA CYS A 226 10.65 12.12 15.59
C CYS A 226 11.16 12.87 14.35
N GLU A 227 11.60 14.13 14.50
CA GLU A 227 12.14 14.95 13.40
C GLU A 227 13.42 14.36 12.80
N ALA A 228 14.35 13.86 13.63
CA ALA A 228 15.57 13.20 13.15
C ALA A 228 15.23 11.92 12.32
N ALA A 229 14.28 11.13 12.77
CA ALA A 229 13.83 9.93 12.06
C ALA A 229 13.10 10.28 10.74
N LEU A 230 12.27 11.32 10.74
CA LEU A 230 11.63 11.83 9.52
C LEU A 230 12.67 12.34 8.51
N ALA A 231 13.68 13.07 8.96
CA ALA A 231 14.79 13.54 8.12
C ALA A 231 15.54 12.35 7.48
N ALA A 232 15.87 11.31 8.26
CA ALA A 232 16.51 10.11 7.75
C ALA A 232 15.63 9.35 6.74
N ALA A 233 14.31 9.27 6.98
CA ALA A 233 13.38 8.63 6.07
C ALA A 233 13.22 9.40 4.75
N ARG A 234 13.22 10.75 4.79
CA ARG A 234 13.20 11.62 3.60
C ARG A 234 14.49 11.50 2.79
N PHE A 235 15.63 11.45 3.47
CA PHE A 235 16.93 11.24 2.81
C PHE A 235 16.95 9.90 2.05
N ALA A 236 16.40 8.84 2.65
CA ALA A 236 16.34 7.51 2.05
C ALA A 236 15.50 7.45 0.76
N ASP A 237 14.63 8.41 0.46
CA ASP A 237 13.87 8.44 -0.79
C ASP A 237 14.78 8.58 -2.03
N GLY A 238 15.95 9.19 -1.89
CA GLY A 238 16.98 9.30 -2.94
C GLY A 238 17.89 8.08 -3.05
N HIS A 239 17.73 7.10 -2.17
CA HIS A 239 18.59 5.92 -2.03
C HIS A 239 17.75 4.63 -1.95
N PRO A 240 17.31 4.08 -3.10
CA PRO A 240 16.41 2.92 -3.12
C PRO A 240 16.92 1.71 -2.35
N GLU A 241 18.25 1.54 -2.25
CA GLU A 241 18.90 0.49 -1.47
C GLU A 241 18.60 0.58 0.03
N LEU A 242 18.26 1.76 0.56
CA LEU A 242 17.90 1.96 1.95
C LEU A 242 16.45 1.55 2.27
N ALA A 243 15.61 1.32 1.26
CA ALA A 243 14.23 0.90 1.48
C ALA A 243 14.17 -0.44 2.23
N VAL A 244 15.19 -1.30 2.07
CA VAL A 244 15.29 -2.60 2.76
C VAL A 244 15.37 -2.47 4.28
N SER A 245 15.78 -1.33 4.83
CA SER A 245 15.85 -1.09 6.27
C SER A 245 14.52 -0.68 6.92
N SER A 246 13.52 -0.35 6.12
CA SER A 246 12.20 0.09 6.59
C SER A 246 11.25 -1.09 6.76
N LEU A 247 10.47 -1.14 7.85
CA LEU A 247 9.46 -2.18 8.03
C LEU A 247 8.31 -2.04 7.03
N HIS A 248 7.78 -0.82 6.83
CA HIS A 248 6.74 -0.58 5.83
C HIS A 248 7.36 -0.10 4.53
N LEU A 249 6.97 -0.76 3.46
CA LEU A 249 7.25 -0.40 2.08
C LEU A 249 6.01 0.22 1.46
N LEU A 250 6.20 1.22 0.60
CA LEU A 250 5.13 1.80 -0.22
C LEU A 250 5.56 1.77 -1.68
N ALA A 251 4.93 0.89 -2.45
CA ALA A 251 5.15 0.75 -3.88
C ALA A 251 4.20 1.64 -4.66
N PHE A 252 4.70 2.29 -5.69
CA PHE A 252 3.92 3.04 -6.66
C PHE A 252 3.97 2.38 -8.02
N ALA A 253 2.81 2.32 -8.67
CA ALA A 253 2.68 1.78 -10.01
C ALA A 253 1.60 2.56 -10.80
N ARG A 254 1.64 2.49 -12.12
CA ARG A 254 0.71 3.20 -13.00
C ARG A 254 0.06 2.25 -13.99
N ARG A 255 -1.23 2.40 -14.22
CA ARG A 255 -1.86 1.68 -15.31
C ARG A 255 -1.39 2.28 -16.64
N PRO A 256 -0.83 1.49 -17.58
CA PRO A 256 -0.43 1.97 -18.89
C PRO A 256 -1.58 2.73 -19.58
N ARG A 257 -1.24 3.82 -20.27
CA ARG A 257 -2.18 4.43 -21.23
C ARG A 257 -2.23 3.53 -22.44
N HIS A 258 -3.39 3.09 -22.87
CA HIS A 258 -3.52 2.42 -24.17
C HIS A 258 -3.00 3.37 -25.25
N ILE A 259 -1.82 3.08 -25.79
CA ILE A 259 -1.45 3.60 -27.09
C ILE A 259 -2.31 2.77 -28.03
N ALA A 260 -3.33 3.39 -28.64
CA ALA A 260 -4.00 2.78 -29.77
C ALA A 260 -2.91 2.47 -30.81
N GLN A 261 -2.57 1.20 -30.99
CA GLN A 261 -1.78 0.79 -32.13
C GLN A 261 -2.63 1.12 -33.36
N THR A 262 -2.35 2.23 -33.98
CA THR A 262 -2.76 2.50 -35.35
C THR A 262 -1.93 1.55 -36.21
N SER A 263 -2.33 0.29 -36.26
CA SER A 263 -1.96 -0.62 -37.36
C SER A 263 -2.61 -0.08 -38.61
N ARG A 264 -1.94 0.86 -39.31
CA ARG A 264 -2.20 1.07 -40.70
C ARG A 264 -1.92 -0.25 -41.42
N PRO A 265 -2.89 -0.85 -42.11
CA PRO A 265 -2.60 -1.93 -43.02
C PRO A 265 -1.66 -1.34 -44.10
N ILE A 266 -0.47 -1.92 -44.21
CA ILE A 266 0.40 -1.70 -45.36
C ILE A 266 -0.42 -2.19 -46.57
N ALA A 267 -0.95 -1.27 -47.35
CA ALA A 267 -1.56 -1.59 -48.62
C ALA A 267 -0.46 -2.23 -49.51
N ALA A 268 -0.57 -3.52 -49.74
CA ALA A 268 0.26 -4.23 -50.69
C ALA A 268 -0.01 -3.65 -52.09
N ASP A 269 0.94 -2.87 -52.59
CA ASP A 269 0.96 -2.39 -53.95
C ASP A 269 1.10 -3.59 -54.93
N ARG A 270 -0.05 -4.03 -55.42
CA ARG A 270 -0.13 -4.96 -56.53
C ARG A 270 -0.12 -4.17 -57.84
N ARG A 271 1.04 -3.64 -58.23
CA ARG A 271 1.29 -3.22 -59.61
C ARG A 271 2.60 -3.85 -60.13
N SER A 272 2.43 -4.51 -61.24
CA SER A 272 3.44 -4.94 -62.18
C SER A 272 3.63 -6.45 -62.29
N ARG A 273 2.81 -7.04 -63.15
CA ARG A 273 3.19 -8.02 -64.16
C ARG A 273 2.08 -8.15 -65.17
N ALA A 274 2.16 -7.32 -66.19
CA ALA A 274 1.63 -7.61 -67.53
C ALA A 274 2.46 -6.81 -68.52
N ALA A 275 3.34 -7.54 -69.19
CA ALA A 275 3.68 -7.31 -70.62
C ALA A 275 4.89 -8.18 -70.98
N THR A 276 4.58 -8.97 -72.00
CA THR A 276 5.35 -9.81 -72.93
C THR A 276 5.71 -11.19 -72.47
#